data_485e5bdc9622054b5409af76b5370121
#
_entry.id   485e5bdc9622054b5409af76b5370121
#
_cell.length_a   1.000
_cell.length_b   1.000
_cell.length_c   1.000
_cell.angle_alpha   90.00
_cell.angle_beta   90.00
_cell.angle_gamma   90.00
#
_symmetry.space_group_name_H-M   'P 1'
#
loop_
_entity.id
_entity.type
_entity.pdbx_description
1 polymer ?
#
loop_
_entity_poly.entity_id
_entity_poly.type
_entity_poly.pdbx_seq_one_letter_code
_entity_poly.pdbx_strand_id
1 'polypeptide(L)'
;MSEASNTDCMEASPLPNNYLQRHDLVGLTANAWQTIIDEQSPTIKTILQQWQQANWPWVVRRDEANENDQRVGIGLVLPSAFRTSEGGKVRISTLVDATAILYHSKPRSLSQLLAQRPESVPDRWQTQLNALLSDAKQMQLDLHCFGSFAYQLSTGYGYLHAKSDIDLLFYAHSKNNLLQACELLTHHAEMLPLDGEVIFPGGFGVAWKEWLPEVKLAQDHGGQRVLVKQRHRVGLVPIEELTASLEA
;
A
#
# COMPACT_ATOMS: atom_id res chain seq x y z
N MET A 1 47.55 -15.97 6.65
CA MET A 1 46.43 -16.52 5.84
C MET A 1 45.26 -15.58 6.02
N SER A 2 45.08 -14.69 5.09
CA SER A 2 44.05 -13.64 5.12
C SER A 2 42.91 -14.08 4.22
N GLU A 3 41.74 -14.32 4.81
CA GLU A 3 40.49 -14.48 4.05
C GLU A 3 39.97 -13.12 3.68
N ALA A 4 40.04 -12.83 2.39
CA ALA A 4 39.36 -11.67 1.81
C ALA A 4 37.88 -11.98 1.69
N SER A 5 37.05 -11.26 2.45
CA SER A 5 35.61 -11.24 2.26
C SER A 5 35.28 -10.49 0.97
N ASN A 6 34.91 -11.26 -0.02
CA ASN A 6 34.40 -10.77 -1.31
C ASN A 6 32.97 -10.30 -1.11
N THR A 7 32.76 -9.02 -0.80
CA THR A 7 31.44 -8.38 -0.82
C THR A 7 31.14 -8.02 -2.28
N ASP A 8 30.49 -8.95 -2.97
CA ASP A 8 29.96 -8.73 -4.29
C ASP A 8 28.88 -7.63 -4.21
N CYS A 9 29.27 -6.41 -4.55
CA CYS A 9 28.34 -5.32 -4.78
C CYS A 9 27.56 -5.63 -6.04
N MET A 10 26.39 -6.26 -5.90
CA MET A 10 25.40 -6.31 -6.97
C MET A 10 25.03 -4.85 -7.32
N GLU A 11 25.59 -4.34 -8.40
CA GLU A 11 25.08 -3.13 -9.05
C GLU A 11 23.64 -3.42 -9.47
N ALA A 12 22.70 -2.90 -8.69
CA ALA A 12 21.28 -2.99 -9.02
C ALA A 12 21.06 -2.17 -10.29
N SER A 13 20.77 -2.85 -11.41
CA SER A 13 20.33 -2.18 -12.61
C SER A 13 19.11 -1.32 -12.29
N PRO A 14 19.03 -0.07 -12.82
CA PRO A 14 17.90 0.80 -12.56
C PRO A 14 16.60 0.12 -13.01
N LEU A 15 15.64 0.02 -12.09
CA LEU A 15 14.36 -0.60 -12.35
C LEU A 15 13.60 0.24 -13.40
N PRO A 16 13.08 -0.37 -14.46
CA PRO A 16 12.23 0.35 -15.39
C PRO A 16 11.01 0.93 -14.64
N ASN A 17 10.72 2.20 -14.86
CA ASN A 17 9.65 2.94 -14.21
C ASN A 17 8.24 2.28 -14.32
N ASN A 18 8.05 1.45 -15.35
CA ASN A 18 6.77 0.80 -15.68
C ASN A 18 6.37 -0.34 -14.71
N TYR A 19 7.28 -0.79 -13.82
CA TYR A 19 6.99 -1.86 -12.86
C TYR A 19 6.42 -1.37 -11.53
N LEU A 20 6.62 -0.08 -11.20
CA LEU A 20 6.14 0.46 -9.93
C LEU A 20 4.65 0.74 -10.00
N GLN A 21 3.93 0.20 -9.04
CA GLN A 21 2.49 0.39 -8.88
C GLN A 21 2.19 1.28 -7.67
N ARG A 22 1.02 1.88 -7.67
CA ARG A 22 0.50 2.59 -6.50
C ARG A 22 0.50 1.67 -5.28
N HIS A 23 0.87 2.18 -4.14
CA HIS A 23 1.09 1.49 -2.87
C HIS A 23 2.41 0.72 -2.75
N ASP A 24 3.18 0.48 -3.81
CA ASP A 24 4.49 -0.15 -3.66
C ASP A 24 5.35 0.64 -2.68
N LEU A 25 6.17 -0.10 -1.93
CA LEU A 25 7.13 0.45 -0.98
C LEU A 25 8.48 0.60 -1.67
N VAL A 26 9.15 1.73 -1.48
CA VAL A 26 10.45 2.01 -2.12
C VAL A 26 11.48 2.53 -1.12
N GLY A 27 12.71 2.08 -1.27
CA GLY A 27 13.88 2.63 -0.59
C GLY A 27 14.64 3.58 -1.51
N LEU A 28 15.23 4.63 -0.96
CA LEU A 28 15.90 5.70 -1.70
C LEU A 28 17.40 5.72 -1.45
N THR A 29 18.14 6.22 -2.45
CA THR A 29 19.55 6.56 -2.30
C THR A 29 19.77 7.63 -1.22
N ALA A 30 20.96 7.66 -0.62
CA ALA A 30 21.31 8.67 0.37
C ALA A 30 21.18 10.10 -0.16
N ASN A 31 21.54 10.33 -1.43
CA ASN A 31 21.43 11.65 -2.06
C ASN A 31 19.97 12.08 -2.20
N ALA A 32 19.06 11.20 -2.63
CA ALA A 32 17.64 11.52 -2.72
C ALA A 32 17.05 11.85 -1.34
N TRP A 33 17.41 11.08 -0.30
CA TRP A 33 17.04 11.37 1.08
C TRP A 33 17.51 12.74 1.52
N GLN A 34 18.78 13.08 1.27
CA GLN A 34 19.34 14.38 1.66
C GLN A 34 18.61 15.54 0.99
N THR A 35 18.36 15.45 -0.32
CA THR A 35 17.59 16.45 -1.08
C THR A 35 16.21 16.67 -0.46
N ILE A 36 15.47 15.57 -0.19
CA ILE A 36 14.12 15.67 0.39
C ILE A 36 14.17 16.30 1.79
N ILE A 37 15.13 15.91 2.62
CA ILE A 37 15.29 16.42 3.98
C ILE A 37 15.61 17.92 3.96
N ASP A 38 16.49 18.36 3.05
CA ASP A 38 16.93 19.75 3.00
C ASP A 38 15.83 20.75 2.63
N GLU A 39 14.82 20.30 1.92
CA GLU A 39 13.65 21.09 1.56
C GLU A 39 12.62 21.25 2.71
N GLN A 40 12.80 20.54 3.82
CA GLN A 40 11.80 20.53 4.89
C GLN A 40 12.08 21.53 6.01
N SER A 41 11.05 21.86 6.79
CA SER A 41 11.19 22.63 8.04
C SER A 41 11.99 21.85 9.10
N PRO A 42 12.61 22.49 10.08
CA PRO A 42 13.46 21.82 11.09
C PRO A 42 12.75 20.66 11.81
N THR A 43 11.49 20.83 12.16
CA THR A 43 10.70 19.80 12.85
C THR A 43 10.49 18.56 11.95
N ILE A 44 10.21 18.77 10.66
CA ILE A 44 10.02 17.67 9.69
C ILE A 44 11.36 17.01 9.36
N LYS A 45 12.45 17.78 9.28
CA LYS A 45 13.80 17.23 9.09
C LYS A 45 14.13 16.16 10.13
N THR A 46 13.87 16.43 11.39
CA THR A 46 14.18 15.50 12.49
C THR A 46 13.45 14.15 12.31
N ILE A 47 12.16 14.17 12.00
CA ILE A 47 11.39 12.91 11.81
C ILE A 47 11.83 12.19 10.54
N LEU A 48 12.16 12.88 9.46
CA LEU A 48 12.65 12.25 8.23
C LEU A 48 14.04 11.63 8.41
N GLN A 49 14.92 12.24 9.21
CA GLN A 49 16.20 11.65 9.57
C GLN A 49 16.02 10.36 10.37
N GLN A 50 15.07 10.31 11.31
CA GLN A 50 14.73 9.06 12.00
C GLN A 50 14.17 8.02 11.05
N TRP A 51 13.33 8.43 10.08
CA TRP A 51 12.78 7.56 9.05
C TRP A 51 13.88 6.92 8.19
N GLN A 52 14.83 7.74 7.74
CA GLN A 52 16.01 7.30 6.99
C GLN A 52 16.88 6.34 7.80
N GLN A 53 17.19 6.68 9.06
CA GLN A 53 18.01 5.84 9.94
C GLN A 53 17.35 4.48 10.22
N ALA A 54 16.03 4.43 10.35
CA ALA A 54 15.27 3.20 10.53
C ALA A 54 15.06 2.42 9.22
N ASN A 55 15.52 2.97 8.10
CA ASN A 55 15.32 2.43 6.76
C ASN A 55 13.85 2.10 6.44
N TRP A 56 12.94 2.97 6.91
CA TRP A 56 11.52 2.82 6.59
C TRP A 56 11.25 3.28 5.16
N PRO A 57 10.43 2.52 4.38
CA PRO A 57 10.19 2.83 2.98
C PRO A 57 9.29 4.04 2.79
N TRP A 58 9.41 4.65 1.61
CA TRP A 58 8.41 5.53 1.04
C TRP A 58 7.33 4.71 0.33
N VAL A 59 6.18 5.32 0.10
CA VAL A 59 5.07 4.70 -0.63
C VAL A 59 4.93 5.36 -1.99
N VAL A 60 4.87 4.54 -3.05
CA VAL A 60 4.52 5.01 -4.39
C VAL A 60 3.06 5.46 -4.36
N ARG A 61 2.86 6.73 -4.67
CA ARG A 61 1.54 7.35 -4.74
C ARG A 61 1.08 7.54 -6.19
N ARG A 62 -0.19 7.85 -6.35
CA ARG A 62 -0.65 8.41 -7.61
C ARG A 62 0.12 9.71 -7.88
N ASP A 63 0.63 9.83 -9.09
CA ASP A 63 1.22 11.06 -9.59
C ASP A 63 0.52 11.47 -10.89
N GLU A 64 0.61 12.74 -11.22
CA GLU A 64 0.09 13.32 -12.46
C GLU A 64 1.18 13.37 -13.54
N ALA A 65 2.31 12.73 -13.26
CA ALA A 65 3.40 12.65 -14.21
C ALA A 65 2.92 11.95 -15.50
N ASN A 66 3.32 12.49 -16.62
CA ASN A 66 3.12 11.89 -17.92
C ASN A 66 3.81 10.51 -17.96
N GLU A 67 3.26 9.54 -18.66
CA GLU A 67 3.85 8.19 -18.82
C GLU A 67 5.31 8.21 -19.32
N ASN A 68 5.73 9.29 -19.96
CA ASN A 68 7.11 9.54 -20.38
C ASN A 68 8.00 10.19 -19.30
N ASP A 69 7.44 10.61 -18.15
CA ASP A 69 8.23 11.16 -17.06
C ASP A 69 8.91 10.03 -16.29
N GLN A 70 10.24 10.05 -16.26
CA GLN A 70 11.02 9.05 -15.54
C GLN A 70 10.96 9.21 -14.02
N ARG A 71 10.29 10.25 -13.51
CA ARG A 71 10.14 10.48 -12.09
C ARG A 71 8.98 9.68 -11.51
N VAL A 72 9.13 9.36 -10.25
CA VAL A 72 8.17 8.56 -9.45
C VAL A 72 7.61 9.43 -8.34
N GLY A 73 6.29 9.53 -8.30
CA GLY A 73 5.60 10.16 -7.18
C GLY A 73 5.65 9.28 -5.94
N ILE A 74 6.28 9.76 -4.89
CA ILE A 74 6.35 9.09 -3.61
C ILE A 74 5.78 9.95 -2.49
N GLY A 75 5.41 9.33 -1.40
CA GLY A 75 4.90 10.05 -0.24
C GLY A 75 4.93 9.23 1.03
N LEU A 76 4.77 9.93 2.14
CA LEU A 76 4.54 9.35 3.45
C LEU A 76 3.59 10.22 4.27
N VAL A 77 3.00 9.63 5.29
CA VAL A 77 2.19 10.34 6.28
C VAL A 77 3.00 10.45 7.56
N LEU A 78 3.03 11.61 8.18
CA LEU A 78 3.67 11.79 9.48
C LEU A 78 2.80 11.23 10.61
N PRO A 79 3.40 10.81 11.74
CA PRO A 79 2.68 10.38 12.93
C PRO A 79 1.65 11.41 13.42
N SER A 80 0.66 10.96 14.17
CA SER A 80 -0.44 11.81 14.66
C SER A 80 0.00 13.00 15.51
N ALA A 81 1.19 12.93 16.13
CA ALA A 81 1.81 14.05 16.84
C ALA A 81 2.12 15.26 15.94
N PHE A 82 2.18 15.07 14.61
CA PHE A 82 2.45 16.12 13.61
C PHE A 82 1.17 16.60 12.89
N ARG A 83 -0.01 16.32 13.41
CA ARG A 83 -1.25 16.79 12.78
C ARG A 83 -1.32 18.30 12.68
N THR A 84 -2.05 18.78 11.66
CA THR A 84 -2.37 20.22 11.55
C THR A 84 -3.24 20.65 12.75
N SER A 85 -3.33 21.96 12.98
CA SER A 85 -4.21 22.56 14.00
C SER A 85 -5.67 22.15 13.85
N GLU A 86 -6.11 21.81 12.63
CA GLU A 86 -7.45 21.31 12.31
C GLU A 86 -7.56 19.78 12.41
N GLY A 87 -6.53 19.10 12.89
CA GLY A 87 -6.47 17.64 13.04
C GLY A 87 -6.19 16.87 11.75
N GLY A 88 -5.86 17.55 10.65
CA GLY A 88 -5.52 16.93 9.37
C GLY A 88 -4.20 16.16 9.40
N LYS A 89 -4.12 15.07 8.61
CA LYS A 89 -2.86 14.30 8.44
C LYS A 89 -1.84 15.15 7.66
N VAL A 90 -0.63 15.30 8.20
CA VAL A 90 0.48 15.91 7.46
C VAL A 90 1.06 14.85 6.54
N ARG A 91 1.13 15.18 5.25
CA ARG A 91 1.68 14.32 4.19
C ARG A 91 2.88 15.01 3.57
N ILE A 92 3.94 14.24 3.37
CA ILE A 92 5.09 14.66 2.57
C ILE A 92 4.95 13.94 1.24
N SER A 93 5.05 14.70 0.15
CA SER A 93 4.95 14.19 -1.21
C SER A 93 6.02 14.84 -2.06
N THR A 94 6.71 14.06 -2.86
CA THR A 94 7.72 14.55 -3.80
C THR A 94 7.79 13.67 -5.04
N LEU A 95 8.53 14.11 -6.05
CA LEU A 95 8.90 13.34 -7.23
C LEU A 95 10.40 13.03 -7.13
N VAL A 96 10.77 11.78 -7.35
CA VAL A 96 12.17 11.34 -7.42
C VAL A 96 12.46 10.67 -8.74
N ASP A 97 13.68 10.77 -9.23
CA ASP A 97 14.10 10.01 -10.39
C ASP A 97 14.02 8.50 -10.11
N ALA A 98 13.60 7.71 -11.09
CA ALA A 98 13.54 6.25 -10.93
C ALA A 98 14.91 5.65 -10.54
N THR A 99 16.01 6.26 -10.99
CA THR A 99 17.39 5.89 -10.64
C THR A 99 17.74 6.14 -9.16
N ALA A 100 16.96 6.94 -8.47
CA ALA A 100 17.12 7.18 -7.04
C ALA A 100 16.49 6.09 -6.15
N ILE A 101 15.77 5.14 -6.75
CA ILE A 101 15.12 4.03 -6.07
C ILE A 101 16.07 2.84 -6.01
N LEU A 102 16.47 2.44 -4.80
CA LEU A 102 17.36 1.32 -4.54
C LEU A 102 16.67 -0.03 -4.60
N TYR A 103 15.45 -0.08 -4.10
CA TYR A 103 14.63 -1.29 -4.06
C TYR A 103 13.14 -0.94 -4.04
N HIS A 104 12.32 -1.88 -4.42
CA HIS A 104 10.88 -1.81 -4.23
C HIS A 104 10.31 -3.15 -3.74
N SER A 105 9.14 -3.09 -3.13
CA SER A 105 8.36 -4.26 -2.74
C SER A 105 6.88 -3.93 -2.74
N LYS A 106 6.05 -4.95 -2.76
CA LYS A 106 4.62 -4.78 -2.44
C LYS A 106 4.45 -4.36 -0.98
N PRO A 107 3.31 -3.75 -0.60
CA PRO A 107 2.96 -3.56 0.80
C PRO A 107 3.09 -4.87 1.58
N ARG A 108 3.48 -4.79 2.84
CA ARG A 108 3.63 -5.99 3.68
C ARG A 108 2.29 -6.66 3.92
N SER A 109 2.29 -7.99 4.04
CA SER A 109 1.07 -8.69 4.42
C SER A 109 0.62 -8.31 5.83
N LEU A 110 -0.69 -8.35 6.06
CA LEU A 110 -1.27 -8.04 7.36
C LEU A 110 -0.71 -8.98 8.44
N SER A 111 -0.52 -10.26 8.12
CA SER A 111 0.05 -11.25 9.03
C SER A 111 1.47 -10.89 9.47
N GLN A 112 2.34 -10.47 8.53
CA GLN A 112 3.70 -10.04 8.84
C GLN A 112 3.73 -8.81 9.74
N LEU A 113 2.88 -7.81 9.46
CA LEU A 113 2.81 -6.58 10.26
C LEU A 113 2.32 -6.85 11.69
N LEU A 114 1.28 -7.67 11.84
CA LEU A 114 0.76 -8.03 13.16
C LEU A 114 1.76 -8.85 13.98
N ALA A 115 2.51 -9.75 13.34
CA ALA A 115 3.56 -10.50 14.01
C ALA A 115 4.75 -9.61 14.44
N GLN A 116 5.04 -8.54 13.69
CA GLN A 116 6.14 -7.64 14.00
C GLN A 116 5.86 -6.75 15.23
N ARG A 117 4.63 -6.26 15.38
CA ARG A 117 4.23 -5.33 16.46
C ARG A 117 2.81 -5.61 16.96
N PRO A 118 2.58 -6.75 17.61
CA PRO A 118 1.26 -7.09 18.14
C PRO A 118 0.78 -6.06 19.16
N GLU A 119 1.68 -5.45 19.93
CA GLU A 119 1.40 -4.42 20.93
C GLU A 119 0.88 -3.10 20.36
N SER A 120 1.10 -2.86 19.08
CA SER A 120 0.61 -1.66 18.38
C SER A 120 -0.82 -1.80 17.84
N VAL A 121 -1.41 -2.98 17.97
CA VAL A 121 -2.80 -3.27 17.57
C VAL A 121 -3.75 -2.75 18.64
N PRO A 122 -4.76 -1.93 18.30
CA PRO A 122 -5.78 -1.55 19.26
C PRO A 122 -6.50 -2.78 19.84
N ASP A 123 -6.66 -2.84 21.16
CA ASP A 123 -7.30 -3.97 21.87
C ASP A 123 -8.66 -4.35 21.27
N ARG A 124 -9.43 -3.33 20.90
CA ARG A 124 -10.75 -3.50 20.28
C ARG A 124 -10.74 -4.24 18.93
N TRP A 125 -9.58 -4.37 18.27
CA TRP A 125 -9.44 -5.06 16.99
C TRP A 125 -8.74 -6.42 17.08
N GLN A 126 -8.05 -6.71 18.19
CA GLN A 126 -7.16 -7.88 18.29
C GLN A 126 -7.88 -9.21 17.99
N THR A 127 -9.02 -9.46 18.64
CA THR A 127 -9.77 -10.70 18.47
C THR A 127 -10.26 -10.87 17.03
N GLN A 128 -10.85 -9.82 16.46
CA GLN A 128 -11.43 -9.84 15.12
C GLN A 128 -10.36 -9.90 14.04
N LEU A 129 -9.21 -9.23 14.23
CA LEU A 129 -8.07 -9.35 13.28
C LEU A 129 -7.48 -10.75 13.28
N ASN A 130 -7.39 -11.41 14.44
CA ASN A 130 -6.95 -12.80 14.51
C ASN A 130 -7.94 -13.75 13.80
N ALA A 131 -9.25 -13.52 13.95
CA ALA A 131 -10.27 -14.26 13.22
C ALA A 131 -10.14 -14.05 11.70
N LEU A 132 -10.04 -12.80 11.24
CA LEU A 132 -9.82 -12.46 9.84
C LEU A 132 -8.59 -13.19 9.26
N LEU A 133 -7.45 -13.17 9.97
CA LEU A 133 -6.23 -13.87 9.52
C LEU A 133 -6.40 -15.38 9.48
N SER A 134 -7.10 -15.96 10.45
CA SER A 134 -7.40 -17.40 10.48
C SER A 134 -8.21 -17.82 9.25
N ASP A 135 -9.27 -17.07 8.94
CA ASP A 135 -10.16 -17.36 7.82
C ASP A 135 -9.47 -17.10 6.48
N ALA A 136 -8.73 -16.01 6.36
CA ALA A 136 -7.91 -15.72 5.17
C ALA A 136 -6.90 -16.85 4.89
N LYS A 137 -6.24 -17.36 5.93
CA LYS A 137 -5.31 -18.49 5.82
C LYS A 137 -6.01 -19.78 5.35
N GLN A 138 -7.19 -20.08 5.87
CA GLN A 138 -7.97 -21.26 5.44
C GLN A 138 -8.38 -21.17 3.96
N MET A 139 -8.69 -19.95 3.49
CA MET A 139 -9.03 -19.64 2.10
C MET A 139 -7.80 -19.42 1.20
N GLN A 140 -6.59 -19.53 1.73
CA GLN A 140 -5.33 -19.25 1.02
C GLN A 140 -5.28 -17.83 0.42
N LEU A 141 -5.85 -16.86 1.11
CA LEU A 141 -5.87 -15.45 0.72
C LEU A 141 -4.77 -14.67 1.47
N ASP A 142 -3.98 -13.89 0.75
CA ASP A 142 -2.97 -13.00 1.33
C ASP A 142 -3.48 -11.55 1.29
N LEU A 143 -3.72 -10.99 2.47
CA LEU A 143 -4.18 -9.62 2.66
C LEU A 143 -2.98 -8.73 2.98
N HIS A 144 -2.77 -7.70 2.19
CA HIS A 144 -1.73 -6.71 2.41
C HIS A 144 -2.33 -5.47 3.09
N CYS A 145 -1.54 -4.80 3.92
CA CYS A 145 -2.02 -3.62 4.65
C CYS A 145 -1.29 -2.36 4.19
N PHE A 146 -2.02 -1.26 4.05
CA PHE A 146 -1.47 0.06 3.75
C PHE A 146 -2.10 1.13 4.64
N GLY A 147 -1.80 2.40 4.42
CA GLY A 147 -2.40 3.50 5.16
C GLY A 147 -1.93 3.62 6.61
N SER A 148 -2.75 4.23 7.45
CA SER A 148 -2.39 4.60 8.82
C SER A 148 -2.08 3.41 9.71
N PHE A 149 -2.80 2.31 9.55
CA PHE A 149 -2.57 1.11 10.36
C PHE A 149 -1.25 0.44 10.00
N ALA A 150 -0.93 0.33 8.70
CA ALA A 150 0.36 -0.20 8.27
C ALA A 150 1.53 0.65 8.77
N TYR A 151 1.42 1.98 8.75
CA TYR A 151 2.43 2.88 9.33
C TYR A 151 2.60 2.66 10.83
N GLN A 152 1.51 2.53 11.60
CA GLN A 152 1.57 2.28 13.04
C GLN A 152 2.28 0.96 13.34
N LEU A 153 1.91 -0.11 12.66
CA LEU A 153 2.54 -1.42 12.83
C LEU A 153 4.01 -1.45 12.38
N SER A 154 4.37 -0.71 11.33
CA SER A 154 5.73 -0.68 10.81
C SER A 154 6.68 0.15 11.69
N THR A 155 6.21 1.27 12.26
CA THR A 155 7.06 2.25 12.93
C THR A 155 6.95 2.24 14.43
N GLY A 156 5.81 1.79 14.98
CA GLY A 156 5.47 1.90 16.40
C GLY A 156 4.97 3.30 16.82
N TYR A 157 4.99 4.28 15.92
CA TYR A 157 4.39 5.59 16.21
C TYR A 157 2.86 5.55 16.11
N GLY A 158 2.17 6.43 16.85
CA GLY A 158 0.72 6.57 16.78
C GLY A 158 0.27 7.23 15.47
N TYR A 159 -0.59 6.56 14.72
CA TYR A 159 -1.24 7.08 13.51
C TYR A 159 -2.76 7.03 13.61
N LEU A 160 -3.27 6.09 14.38
CA LEU A 160 -4.70 5.82 14.48
C LEU A 160 -5.42 6.81 15.39
N HIS A 161 -6.70 6.95 15.15
CA HIS A 161 -7.66 7.66 15.99
C HIS A 161 -8.98 6.86 16.07
N ALA A 162 -9.96 7.35 16.82
CA ALA A 162 -11.20 6.59 17.08
C ALA A 162 -11.98 6.21 15.80
N LYS A 163 -11.87 7.00 14.74
CA LYS A 163 -12.54 6.79 13.45
C LYS A 163 -11.61 6.26 12.35
N SER A 164 -10.43 5.75 12.71
CA SER A 164 -9.53 5.16 11.72
C SER A 164 -10.07 3.83 11.23
N ASP A 165 -9.86 3.59 9.97
CA ASP A 165 -10.11 2.37 9.22
C ASP A 165 -8.84 1.49 9.16
N ILE A 166 -9.03 0.28 8.67
CA ILE A 166 -7.99 -0.70 8.34
C ILE A 166 -7.99 -0.83 6.82
N ASP A 167 -7.00 -0.20 6.19
CA ASP A 167 -6.84 -0.19 4.74
C ASP A 167 -6.16 -1.47 4.27
N LEU A 168 -6.87 -2.32 3.50
CA LEU A 168 -6.35 -3.58 2.98
C LEU A 168 -6.25 -3.58 1.46
N LEU A 169 -5.25 -4.27 0.93
CA LEU A 169 -5.13 -4.61 -0.48
C LEU A 169 -5.23 -6.11 -0.65
N PHE A 170 -5.94 -6.51 -1.67
CA PHE A 170 -6.03 -7.88 -2.14
C PHE A 170 -5.65 -7.94 -3.62
N TYR A 171 -4.67 -8.76 -3.98
CA TYR A 171 -4.24 -8.96 -5.37
C TYR A 171 -5.01 -10.11 -5.98
N ALA A 172 -5.94 -9.79 -6.88
CA ALA A 172 -6.78 -10.81 -7.53
C ALA A 172 -5.99 -11.55 -8.62
N HIS A 173 -6.06 -12.89 -8.59
CA HIS A 173 -5.39 -13.77 -9.55
C HIS A 173 -6.38 -14.64 -10.33
N SER A 174 -7.60 -14.79 -9.84
CA SER A 174 -8.68 -15.53 -10.49
C SER A 174 -10.03 -15.01 -10.03
N LYS A 175 -11.08 -15.28 -10.79
CA LYS A 175 -12.46 -14.95 -10.40
C LYS A 175 -12.85 -15.59 -9.06
N ASN A 176 -12.45 -16.85 -8.85
CA ASN A 176 -12.80 -17.55 -7.63
C ASN A 176 -12.15 -16.93 -6.41
N ASN A 177 -10.85 -16.59 -6.46
CA ASN A 177 -10.18 -15.98 -5.33
C ASN A 177 -10.64 -14.54 -5.07
N LEU A 178 -11.05 -13.81 -6.11
CA LEU A 178 -11.69 -12.51 -5.98
C LEU A 178 -13.02 -12.60 -5.21
N LEU A 179 -13.88 -13.56 -5.56
CA LEU A 179 -15.16 -13.79 -4.87
C LEU A 179 -14.95 -14.14 -3.40
N GLN A 180 -14.05 -15.09 -3.13
CA GLN A 180 -13.70 -15.52 -1.77
C GLN A 180 -13.15 -14.33 -0.93
N ALA A 181 -12.29 -13.49 -1.50
CA ALA A 181 -11.78 -12.32 -0.80
C ALA A 181 -12.88 -11.30 -0.50
N CYS A 182 -13.78 -11.05 -1.45
CA CYS A 182 -14.91 -10.15 -1.24
C CYS A 182 -15.88 -10.66 -0.16
N GLU A 183 -16.17 -11.96 -0.13
CA GLU A 183 -17.00 -12.59 0.91
C GLU A 183 -16.35 -12.48 2.27
N LEU A 184 -15.06 -12.81 2.38
CA LEU A 184 -14.27 -12.68 3.61
C LEU A 184 -14.29 -11.24 4.13
N LEU A 185 -13.97 -10.26 3.28
CA LEU A 185 -13.92 -8.85 3.68
C LEU A 185 -15.31 -8.33 4.10
N THR A 186 -16.38 -8.77 3.41
CA THR A 186 -17.75 -8.40 3.76
C THR A 186 -18.13 -8.91 5.13
N HIS A 187 -17.86 -10.19 5.41
CA HIS A 187 -18.15 -10.81 6.69
C HIS A 187 -17.44 -10.09 7.84
N HIS A 188 -16.14 -9.87 7.71
CA HIS A 188 -15.36 -9.22 8.76
C HIS A 188 -15.59 -7.70 8.89
N ALA A 189 -16.09 -7.04 7.84
CA ALA A 189 -16.44 -5.61 7.89
C ALA A 189 -17.62 -5.30 8.82
N GLU A 190 -18.38 -6.31 9.24
CA GLU A 190 -19.42 -6.15 10.27
C GLU A 190 -18.83 -5.82 11.65
N MET A 191 -17.60 -6.29 11.94
CA MET A 191 -16.94 -6.17 13.22
C MET A 191 -15.67 -5.32 13.20
N LEU A 192 -15.07 -5.11 12.03
CA LEU A 192 -13.85 -4.33 11.82
C LEU A 192 -14.14 -3.17 10.84
N PRO A 193 -13.54 -2.00 11.04
CA PRO A 193 -13.66 -0.88 10.11
C PRO A 193 -12.78 -1.12 8.87
N LEU A 194 -13.06 -2.17 8.11
CA LEU A 194 -12.29 -2.51 6.93
C LEU A 194 -12.60 -1.56 5.78
N ASP A 195 -11.55 -1.11 5.11
CA ASP A 195 -11.56 -0.41 3.83
C ASP A 195 -10.46 -0.94 2.93
N GLY A 196 -10.35 -0.44 1.69
CA GLY A 196 -9.25 -0.82 0.81
C GLY A 196 -9.66 -1.15 -0.61
N GLU A 197 -8.77 -1.86 -1.31
CA GLU A 197 -8.89 -2.07 -2.73
C GLU A 197 -8.55 -3.52 -3.14
N VAL A 198 -9.25 -4.00 -4.15
CA VAL A 198 -8.82 -5.15 -4.95
C VAL A 198 -7.92 -4.62 -6.05
N ILE A 199 -6.76 -5.24 -6.21
CA ILE A 199 -5.78 -4.93 -7.25
C ILE A 199 -5.85 -6.02 -8.32
N PHE A 200 -6.28 -5.64 -9.51
CA PHE A 200 -6.31 -6.50 -10.69
C PHE A 200 -4.94 -6.49 -11.41
N PRO A 201 -4.69 -7.46 -12.33
CA PRO A 201 -3.54 -7.43 -13.21
C PRO A 201 -3.40 -6.07 -13.91
N GLY A 202 -2.16 -5.58 -14.09
CA GLY A 202 -1.90 -4.23 -14.60
C GLY A 202 -2.02 -3.11 -13.55
N GLY A 203 -2.25 -3.45 -12.27
CA GLY A 203 -2.28 -2.48 -11.16
C GLY A 203 -3.56 -1.65 -11.08
N PHE A 204 -4.67 -2.17 -11.62
CA PHE A 204 -5.98 -1.54 -11.52
C PHE A 204 -6.56 -1.73 -10.12
N GLY A 205 -6.55 -0.69 -9.29
CA GLY A 205 -7.14 -0.71 -7.95
C GLY A 205 -8.61 -0.31 -7.99
N VAL A 206 -9.49 -1.15 -7.45
CA VAL A 206 -10.92 -0.89 -7.29
C VAL A 206 -11.28 -1.00 -5.82
N ALA A 207 -12.02 -0.04 -5.27
CA ALA A 207 -12.53 -0.16 -3.91
C ALA A 207 -13.40 -1.43 -3.80
N TRP A 208 -13.04 -2.34 -2.88
CA TRP A 208 -13.73 -3.63 -2.78
C TRP A 208 -15.22 -3.47 -2.47
N LYS A 209 -15.61 -2.41 -1.77
CA LYS A 209 -17.00 -2.08 -1.47
C LYS A 209 -17.80 -1.65 -2.70
N GLU A 210 -17.15 -1.04 -3.68
CA GLU A 210 -17.77 -0.69 -4.95
C GLU A 210 -17.94 -1.91 -5.86
N TRP A 211 -17.02 -2.86 -5.74
CA TRP A 211 -17.05 -4.11 -6.51
C TRP A 211 -18.19 -5.05 -6.09
N LEU A 212 -18.50 -5.14 -4.79
CA LEU A 212 -19.45 -6.12 -4.23
C LEU A 212 -20.88 -6.06 -4.79
N PRO A 213 -21.55 -4.88 -4.92
CA PRO A 213 -22.88 -4.79 -5.46
C PRO A 213 -22.96 -5.31 -6.90
N GLU A 214 -21.95 -5.00 -7.68
CA GLU A 214 -21.85 -5.30 -9.09
C GLU A 214 -21.70 -6.79 -9.35
N VAL A 215 -20.89 -7.49 -8.53
CA VAL A 215 -20.71 -8.95 -8.64
C VAL A 215 -21.95 -9.74 -8.24
N LYS A 216 -22.72 -9.26 -7.26
CA LYS A 216 -23.94 -9.94 -6.80
C LYS A 216 -25.12 -9.77 -7.78
N LEU A 217 -25.17 -8.70 -8.55
CA LEU A 217 -26.21 -8.43 -9.53
C LEU A 217 -25.91 -9.09 -10.89
N ALA A 218 -24.73 -9.62 -11.06
CA ALA A 218 -24.15 -9.90 -12.36
C ALA A 218 -24.37 -11.33 -12.84
N GLN A 219 -25.58 -11.66 -13.19
CA GLN A 219 -25.82 -12.62 -14.27
C GLN A 219 -25.81 -11.92 -15.66
N ASP A 220 -25.80 -10.59 -15.71
CA ASP A 220 -25.78 -9.82 -16.95
C ASP A 220 -25.01 -8.49 -16.73
N HIS A 221 -23.68 -8.50 -16.91
CA HIS A 221 -22.80 -7.35 -16.68
C HIS A 221 -22.82 -6.29 -17.80
N GLY A 222 -23.78 -6.36 -18.70
CA GLY A 222 -23.84 -5.51 -19.88
C GLY A 222 -23.63 -4.03 -19.61
N GLY A 223 -22.36 -3.58 -19.67
CA GLY A 223 -21.98 -2.17 -19.63
C GLY A 223 -21.75 -1.55 -18.26
N GLN A 224 -21.74 -2.30 -17.15
CA GLN A 224 -21.40 -1.80 -15.83
C GLN A 224 -19.93 -1.40 -15.74
N ARG A 225 -19.64 -0.27 -15.11
CA ARG A 225 -18.31 0.31 -14.98
C ARG A 225 -18.00 0.64 -13.53
N VAL A 226 -16.75 0.39 -13.13
CA VAL A 226 -16.24 0.73 -11.80
C VAL A 226 -15.11 1.75 -11.90
N LEU A 227 -14.93 2.53 -10.83
CA LEU A 227 -13.85 3.49 -10.74
C LEU A 227 -12.54 2.75 -10.45
N VAL A 228 -11.62 2.81 -11.40
CA VAL A 228 -10.26 2.27 -11.22
C VAL A 228 -9.27 3.37 -10.93
N LYS A 229 -8.29 3.03 -10.11
CA LYS A 229 -7.18 3.90 -9.74
C LYS A 229 -5.87 3.17 -10.06
N GLN A 230 -5.07 3.76 -10.92
CA GLN A 230 -3.71 3.35 -11.22
C GLN A 230 -2.73 4.44 -10.80
N ARG A 231 -1.44 4.23 -11.02
CA ARG A 231 -0.41 5.22 -10.69
C ARG A 231 -0.62 6.54 -11.45
N HIS A 232 -0.88 6.49 -12.76
CA HIS A 232 -0.99 7.68 -13.62
C HIS A 232 -2.43 7.99 -14.07
N ARG A 233 -3.38 7.13 -13.76
CA ARG A 233 -4.74 7.21 -14.29
C ARG A 233 -5.78 6.93 -13.22
N VAL A 234 -6.88 7.68 -13.31
CA VAL A 234 -8.16 7.37 -12.65
C VAL A 234 -9.24 7.41 -13.73
N GLY A 235 -10.11 6.44 -13.78
CA GLY A 235 -11.17 6.39 -14.79
C GLY A 235 -12.15 5.26 -14.56
N LEU A 236 -13.22 5.25 -15.33
CA LEU A 236 -14.21 4.18 -15.31
C LEU A 236 -13.82 3.10 -16.32
N VAL A 237 -13.78 1.85 -15.87
CA VAL A 237 -13.47 0.67 -16.69
C VAL A 237 -14.62 -0.32 -16.62
N PRO A 238 -15.00 -0.97 -17.73
CA PRO A 238 -16.00 -2.03 -17.72
C PRO A 238 -15.57 -3.19 -16.81
N ILE A 239 -16.51 -3.77 -16.06
CA ILE A 239 -16.25 -4.90 -15.16
C ILE A 239 -15.74 -6.11 -15.94
N GLU A 240 -16.25 -6.33 -17.15
CA GLU A 240 -15.86 -7.42 -18.04
C GLU A 240 -14.35 -7.34 -18.38
N GLU A 241 -13.81 -6.14 -18.61
CA GLU A 241 -12.39 -5.94 -18.91
C GLU A 241 -11.51 -6.37 -17.72
N LEU A 242 -11.91 -5.99 -16.50
CA LEU A 242 -11.19 -6.38 -15.29
C LEU A 242 -11.28 -7.88 -15.03
N THR A 243 -12.47 -8.49 -15.19
CA THR A 243 -12.64 -9.92 -14.98
C THR A 243 -11.96 -10.77 -16.06
N ALA A 244 -11.92 -10.30 -17.30
CA ALA A 244 -11.16 -10.97 -18.37
C ALA A 244 -9.66 -11.00 -18.09
N SER A 245 -9.12 -9.96 -17.42
CA SER A 245 -7.71 -9.91 -17.03
C SER A 245 -7.30 -10.97 -15.99
N LEU A 246 -8.27 -11.62 -15.31
CA LEU A 246 -8.05 -12.71 -14.36
C LEU A 246 -8.01 -14.09 -15.02
N GLU A 247 -8.30 -14.19 -16.31
CA GLU A 247 -8.35 -15.44 -17.08
C GLU A 247 -7.15 -15.60 -18.03
N ALA A 248 -6.35 -14.55 -18.16
CA ALA A 248 -5.18 -14.51 -19.02
C ALA A 248 -3.91 -14.93 -18.26
#